data_03b9e48db60adf9a9b2214896bb0ced7
#
_entry.id   03b9e48db60adf9a9b2214896bb0ced7
#
_cell.length_a   1.000
_cell.length_b   1.000
_cell.length_c   1.000
_cell.angle_alpha   90.00
_cell.angle_beta   90.00
_cell.angle_gamma   90.00
#
_symmetry.space_group_name_H-M   'P 1'
#
loop_
_entity.id
_entity.type
_entity.pdbx_description
1 polymer ?
#
loop_
_entity_poly.entity_id
_entity_poly.type
_entity_poly.pdbx_seq_one_letter_code
_entity_poly.pdbx_strand_id
1 'polypeptide(L)'
;IMYLLYSLGVLSFIAILVCLIVDLAVNKKITWSLIVGSSCLFADTVIYVLSTCKKNKGCIAMAVISIGTFCLLSVIQITRYYLMGTGTFWFFRYGLPILLSWLGVLWLPLLIRKFLKWNIWDCAALLLLLAIAGNYATRLITGEYVWNDVLYMRGFISHALGEVIGALLFCLIGRVKKWRK
;
A
#
# COMPACT_ATOMS: atom_id res chain seq x y z
N ILE A 1 -11.92 19.19 -11.53
CA ILE A 1 -11.50 17.79 -11.32
C ILE A 1 -11.05 17.18 -12.66
N MET A 2 -11.84 17.25 -13.73
CA MET A 2 -11.47 16.68 -15.05
C MET A 2 -10.14 17.25 -15.58
N TYR A 3 -9.94 18.56 -15.56
CA TYR A 3 -8.68 19.18 -16.00
C TYR A 3 -7.46 18.69 -15.19
N LEU A 4 -7.64 18.47 -13.90
CA LEU A 4 -6.57 17.97 -13.03
C LEU A 4 -6.23 16.51 -13.35
N LEU A 5 -7.20 15.69 -13.69
CA LEU A 5 -6.99 14.31 -14.15
C LEU A 5 -6.23 14.28 -15.51
N TYR A 6 -6.62 15.16 -16.45
CA TYR A 6 -5.90 15.27 -17.73
C TYR A 6 -4.44 15.73 -17.53
N SER A 7 -4.20 16.73 -16.66
CA SER A 7 -2.84 17.21 -16.42
C SER A 7 -1.97 16.16 -15.75
N LEU A 8 -2.52 15.38 -14.81
CA LEU A 8 -1.81 14.25 -14.20
C LEU A 8 -1.48 13.17 -15.24
N GLY A 9 -2.44 12.77 -16.06
CA GLY A 9 -2.20 11.77 -17.11
C GLY A 9 -1.14 12.21 -18.13
N VAL A 10 -1.12 13.49 -18.49
CA VAL A 10 -0.07 14.05 -19.38
C VAL A 10 1.30 14.02 -18.71
N LEU A 11 1.38 14.41 -17.42
CA LEU A 11 2.61 14.35 -16.65
C LEU A 11 3.15 12.92 -16.52
N SER A 12 2.28 11.96 -16.21
CA SER A 12 2.62 10.53 -16.13
C SER A 12 3.14 10.03 -17.48
N PHE A 13 2.47 10.41 -18.57
CA PHE A 13 2.89 10.02 -19.91
C PHE A 13 4.28 10.57 -20.29
N ILE A 14 4.54 11.85 -19.97
CA ILE A 14 5.86 12.46 -20.18
C ILE A 14 6.93 11.74 -19.34
N ALA A 15 6.63 11.46 -18.07
CA ALA A 15 7.55 10.75 -17.19
C ALA A 15 7.90 9.35 -17.73
N ILE A 16 6.90 8.60 -18.21
CA ILE A 16 7.10 7.28 -18.82
C ILE A 16 7.98 7.39 -20.05
N LEU A 17 7.70 8.34 -20.95
CA LEU A 17 8.50 8.56 -22.18
C LEU A 17 9.96 8.89 -21.84
N VAL A 18 10.19 9.83 -20.93
CA VAL A 18 11.56 10.21 -20.51
C VAL A 18 12.30 9.00 -19.94
N CYS A 19 11.66 8.25 -19.03
CA CYS A 19 12.27 7.07 -18.43
C CYS A 19 12.59 6.00 -19.50
N LEU A 20 11.71 5.81 -20.46
CA LEU A 20 11.90 4.84 -21.54
C LEU A 20 13.05 5.24 -22.46
N ILE A 21 13.17 6.52 -22.83
CA ILE A 21 14.27 7.05 -23.65
C ILE A 21 15.60 6.88 -22.92
N VAL A 22 15.65 7.23 -21.63
CA VAL A 22 16.88 7.10 -20.82
C VAL A 22 17.27 5.64 -20.67
N ASP A 23 16.31 4.74 -20.40
CA ASP A 23 16.59 3.31 -20.25
C ASP A 23 17.13 2.69 -21.54
N LEU A 24 16.55 3.04 -22.69
CA LEU A 24 17.04 2.61 -24.00
C LEU A 24 18.42 3.21 -24.34
N ALA A 25 18.68 4.47 -23.98
CA ALA A 25 19.96 5.12 -24.22
C ALA A 25 21.09 4.51 -23.39
N VAL A 26 20.83 4.20 -22.13
CA VAL A 26 21.84 3.69 -21.17
C VAL A 26 21.98 2.18 -21.27
N ASN A 27 20.88 1.45 -21.22
CA ASN A 27 20.88 -0.03 -21.07
C ASN A 27 20.69 -0.75 -22.41
N LYS A 28 20.32 -0.04 -23.50
CA LYS A 28 19.95 -0.60 -24.82
C LYS A 28 18.84 -1.66 -24.74
N LYS A 29 18.13 -1.71 -23.64
CA LYS A 29 17.02 -2.64 -23.33
C LYS A 29 16.01 -1.92 -22.46
N ILE A 30 14.75 -2.37 -22.50
CA ILE A 30 13.71 -1.90 -21.59
C ILE A 30 13.88 -2.69 -20.28
N THR A 31 14.25 -2.02 -19.19
CA THR A 31 14.50 -2.63 -17.90
C THR A 31 13.70 -1.95 -16.77
N TRP A 32 14.28 -0.98 -16.10
CA TRP A 32 13.65 -0.27 -15.02
C TRP A 32 12.48 0.66 -15.45
N SER A 33 12.45 1.09 -16.70
CA SER A 33 11.37 1.90 -17.26
C SER A 33 10.00 1.18 -17.19
N LEU A 34 9.98 -0.16 -17.26
CA LEU A 34 8.77 -0.95 -17.04
C LEU A 34 8.20 -0.80 -15.63
N ILE A 35 9.07 -0.73 -14.62
CA ILE A 35 8.66 -0.54 -13.23
C ILE A 35 8.06 0.85 -13.04
N VAL A 36 8.70 1.88 -13.60
CA VAL A 36 8.20 3.25 -13.55
C VAL A 36 6.87 3.36 -14.28
N GLY A 37 6.79 2.82 -15.51
CA GLY A 37 5.56 2.84 -16.31
C GLY A 37 4.39 2.17 -15.60
N SER A 38 4.59 0.98 -15.05
CA SER A 38 3.55 0.28 -14.30
C SER A 38 3.13 1.01 -13.03
N SER A 39 4.07 1.67 -12.34
CA SER A 39 3.78 2.47 -11.14
C SER A 39 2.95 3.71 -11.47
N CYS A 40 3.28 4.42 -12.54
CA CYS A 40 2.51 5.57 -13.01
C CYS A 40 1.08 5.16 -13.43
N LEU A 41 0.95 4.12 -14.24
CA LEU A 41 -0.35 3.59 -14.64
C LEU A 41 -1.20 3.14 -13.45
N PHE A 42 -0.59 2.52 -12.45
CA PHE A 42 -1.27 2.13 -11.23
C PHE A 42 -1.77 3.36 -10.45
N ALA A 43 -0.92 4.37 -10.26
CA ALA A 43 -1.30 5.61 -9.58
C ALA A 43 -2.44 6.33 -10.31
N ASP A 44 -2.35 6.48 -11.63
CA ASP A 44 -3.38 7.11 -12.47
C ASP A 44 -4.72 6.34 -12.37
N THR A 45 -4.67 5.00 -12.39
CA THR A 45 -5.86 4.15 -12.24
C THR A 45 -6.54 4.36 -10.89
N VAL A 46 -5.77 4.41 -9.80
CA VAL A 46 -6.30 4.67 -8.45
C VAL A 46 -6.95 6.05 -8.38
N ILE A 47 -6.28 7.08 -8.89
CA ILE A 47 -6.80 8.46 -8.90
C ILE A 47 -8.08 8.55 -9.73
N TYR A 48 -8.09 7.92 -10.92
CA TYR A 48 -9.27 7.88 -11.79
C TYR A 48 -10.47 7.22 -11.10
N VAL A 49 -10.26 6.05 -10.47
CA VAL A 49 -11.32 5.33 -9.75
C VAL A 49 -11.85 6.14 -8.57
N LEU A 50 -10.97 6.77 -7.79
CA LEU A 50 -11.36 7.63 -6.67
C LEU A 50 -12.16 8.84 -7.12
N SER A 51 -11.90 9.36 -8.30
CA SER A 51 -12.56 10.53 -8.87
C SER A 51 -13.91 10.21 -9.48
N THR A 52 -14.03 9.05 -10.13
CA THR A 52 -15.20 8.68 -10.95
C THR A 52 -16.25 7.90 -10.15
N CYS A 53 -15.83 7.02 -9.26
CA CYS A 53 -16.75 6.18 -8.50
C CYS A 53 -17.48 6.98 -7.41
N LYS A 54 -18.81 7.09 -7.52
CA LYS A 54 -19.66 7.76 -6.52
C LYS A 54 -20.17 6.78 -5.45
N LYS A 55 -20.49 5.54 -5.83
CA LYS A 55 -21.08 4.52 -4.96
C LYS A 55 -19.99 3.51 -4.52
N ASN A 56 -19.97 3.17 -3.24
CA ASN A 56 -19.01 2.20 -2.65
C ASN A 56 -17.52 2.52 -2.90
N LYS A 57 -17.16 3.80 -2.96
CA LYS A 57 -15.80 4.27 -3.27
C LYS A 57 -14.70 3.51 -2.51
N GLY A 58 -14.88 3.30 -1.21
CA GLY A 58 -13.88 2.64 -0.38
C GLY A 58 -13.60 1.19 -0.80
N CYS A 59 -14.66 0.40 -1.04
CA CYS A 59 -14.48 -1.00 -1.44
C CYS A 59 -13.89 -1.13 -2.84
N ILE A 60 -14.34 -0.29 -3.79
CA ILE A 60 -13.83 -0.31 -5.17
C ILE A 60 -12.37 0.14 -5.20
N ALA A 61 -12.05 1.23 -4.51
CA ALA A 61 -10.67 1.71 -4.41
C ALA A 61 -9.74 0.66 -3.79
N MET A 62 -10.17 0.00 -2.72
CA MET A 62 -9.40 -1.07 -2.10
C MET A 62 -9.21 -2.29 -3.01
N ALA A 63 -10.24 -2.66 -3.78
CA ALA A 63 -10.11 -3.74 -4.76
C ALA A 63 -9.08 -3.39 -5.84
N VAL A 64 -9.13 -2.15 -6.37
CA VAL A 64 -8.17 -1.66 -7.37
C VAL A 64 -6.77 -1.60 -6.79
N ILE A 65 -6.59 -1.10 -5.56
CA ILE A 65 -5.30 -1.07 -4.88
C ILE A 65 -4.77 -2.50 -4.68
N SER A 66 -5.61 -3.45 -4.24
CA SER A 66 -5.20 -4.83 -4.01
C SER A 66 -4.70 -5.51 -5.28
N ILE A 67 -5.49 -5.44 -6.36
CA ILE A 67 -5.13 -6.03 -7.66
C ILE A 67 -3.92 -5.30 -8.25
N GLY A 68 -3.92 -3.96 -8.23
CA GLY A 68 -2.85 -3.16 -8.80
C GLY A 68 -1.51 -3.37 -8.09
N THR A 69 -1.51 -3.48 -6.75
CA THR A 69 -0.28 -3.77 -5.99
C THR A 69 0.24 -5.17 -6.32
N PHE A 70 -0.66 -6.17 -6.44
CA PHE A 70 -0.25 -7.51 -6.86
C PHE A 70 0.38 -7.51 -8.25
N CYS A 71 -0.25 -6.83 -9.22
CA CYS A 71 0.28 -6.69 -10.57
C CYS A 71 1.63 -5.95 -10.58
N LEU A 72 1.76 -4.86 -9.83
CA LEU A 72 2.99 -4.08 -9.74
C LEU A 72 4.15 -4.93 -9.18
N LEU A 73 3.94 -5.65 -8.09
CA LEU A 73 4.97 -6.51 -7.52
C LEU A 73 5.35 -7.64 -8.48
N SER A 74 4.39 -8.18 -9.25
CA SER A 74 4.65 -9.18 -10.28
C SER A 74 5.52 -8.60 -11.41
N VAL A 75 5.24 -7.38 -11.86
CA VAL A 75 6.06 -6.68 -12.87
C VAL A 75 7.48 -6.46 -12.35
N ILE A 76 7.65 -6.03 -11.10
CA ILE A 76 8.97 -5.86 -10.48
C ILE A 76 9.73 -7.20 -10.45
N GLN A 77 9.07 -8.29 -10.07
CA GLN A 77 9.69 -9.62 -10.05
C GLN A 77 10.13 -10.06 -11.45
N ILE A 78 9.25 -9.92 -12.45
CA ILE A 78 9.55 -10.28 -13.83
C ILE A 78 10.71 -9.45 -14.38
N THR A 79 10.68 -8.13 -14.17
CA THR A 79 11.73 -7.22 -14.62
C THR A 79 13.08 -7.59 -14.01
N ARG A 80 13.14 -7.80 -12.69
CA ARG A 80 14.40 -8.15 -12.01
C ARG A 80 14.93 -9.52 -12.42
N TYR A 81 14.06 -10.50 -12.56
CA TYR A 81 14.46 -11.86 -12.85
C TYR A 81 14.87 -12.04 -14.32
N TYR A 82 13.99 -11.64 -15.26
CA TYR A 82 14.21 -11.91 -16.68
C TYR A 82 15.01 -10.83 -17.40
N LEU A 83 14.81 -9.56 -17.07
CA LEU A 83 15.44 -8.46 -17.81
C LEU A 83 16.75 -7.99 -17.22
N MET A 84 16.88 -7.97 -15.89
CA MET A 84 18.10 -7.56 -15.21
C MET A 84 19.02 -8.73 -14.86
N GLY A 85 18.52 -9.98 -14.86
CA GLY A 85 19.30 -11.16 -14.52
C GLY A 85 19.80 -11.22 -13.06
N THR A 86 19.32 -10.31 -12.20
CA THR A 86 19.81 -10.15 -10.81
C THR A 86 18.84 -10.68 -9.76
N GLY A 87 17.71 -11.27 -10.20
CA GLY A 87 16.59 -11.55 -9.32
C GLY A 87 16.59 -12.97 -8.74
N THR A 88 16.41 -13.08 -7.44
CA THR A 88 15.87 -14.28 -6.79
C THR A 88 14.34 -14.23 -6.83
N PHE A 89 13.67 -15.38 -6.73
CA PHE A 89 12.20 -15.46 -6.63
C PHE A 89 11.70 -14.98 -5.26
N TRP A 90 11.93 -13.69 -4.96
CA TRP A 90 11.57 -13.10 -3.66
C TRP A 90 10.06 -12.85 -3.52
N PHE A 91 9.35 -12.65 -4.64
CA PHE A 91 7.92 -12.30 -4.62
C PHE A 91 7.08 -13.38 -3.93
N PHE A 92 7.24 -14.65 -4.33
CA PHE A 92 6.47 -15.73 -3.72
C PHE A 92 6.90 -16.03 -2.29
N ARG A 93 8.21 -15.87 -1.99
CA ARG A 93 8.75 -16.18 -0.67
C ARG A 93 8.45 -15.11 0.38
N TYR A 94 8.55 -13.84 -0.01
CA TYR A 94 8.42 -12.70 0.91
C TYR A 94 7.31 -11.74 0.49
N GLY A 95 7.27 -11.33 -0.76
CA GLY A 95 6.37 -10.30 -1.27
C GLY A 95 4.90 -10.65 -1.14
N LEU A 96 4.53 -11.86 -1.55
CA LEU A 96 3.14 -12.31 -1.52
C LEU A 96 2.60 -12.51 -0.08
N PRO A 97 3.32 -13.18 0.85
CA PRO A 97 2.86 -13.28 2.23
C PRO A 97 2.73 -11.91 2.93
N ILE A 98 3.69 -11.00 2.69
CA ILE A 98 3.61 -9.65 3.24
C ILE A 98 2.41 -8.90 2.65
N LEU A 99 2.22 -8.97 1.33
CA LEU A 99 1.07 -8.34 0.66
C LEU A 99 -0.25 -8.85 1.22
N LEU A 100 -0.41 -10.17 1.37
CA LEU A 100 -1.65 -10.76 1.92
C LEU A 100 -1.91 -10.33 3.36
N SER A 101 -0.88 -10.27 4.21
CA SER A 101 -1.02 -9.80 5.59
C SER A 101 -1.49 -8.34 5.65
N TRP A 102 -0.90 -7.45 4.85
CA TRP A 102 -1.30 -6.05 4.80
C TRP A 102 -2.66 -5.83 4.14
N LEU A 103 -3.01 -6.61 3.12
CA LEU A 103 -4.37 -6.58 2.57
C LEU A 103 -5.41 -6.99 3.62
N GLY A 104 -5.12 -8.01 4.43
CA GLY A 104 -5.98 -8.40 5.55
C GLY A 104 -6.19 -7.26 6.54
N VAL A 105 -5.10 -6.58 6.94
CA VAL A 105 -5.12 -5.40 7.82
C VAL A 105 -6.00 -4.29 7.26
N LEU A 106 -5.92 -4.02 5.95
CA LEU A 106 -6.65 -2.93 5.30
C LEU A 106 -8.12 -3.29 5.02
N TRP A 107 -8.41 -4.52 4.60
CA TRP A 107 -9.77 -4.96 4.29
C TRP A 107 -10.65 -5.12 5.53
N LEU A 108 -10.09 -5.58 6.64
CA LEU A 108 -10.86 -5.90 7.85
C LEU A 108 -11.61 -4.69 8.42
N PRO A 109 -10.99 -3.49 8.64
CA PRO A 109 -11.73 -2.31 9.09
C PRO A 109 -12.79 -1.82 8.09
N LEU A 110 -12.55 -1.97 6.79
CA LEU A 110 -13.50 -1.59 5.75
C LEU A 110 -14.74 -2.50 5.77
N LEU A 111 -14.54 -3.81 5.92
CA LEU A 111 -15.63 -4.77 6.04
C LEU A 111 -16.43 -4.54 7.31
N ILE A 112 -15.74 -4.33 8.44
CA ILE A 112 -16.39 -4.01 9.73
C ILE A 112 -17.23 -2.74 9.59
N ARG A 113 -16.68 -1.69 8.99
CA ARG A 113 -17.42 -0.46 8.75
C ARG A 113 -18.66 -0.68 7.89
N LYS A 114 -18.57 -1.52 6.86
CA LYS A 114 -19.68 -1.80 5.94
C LYS A 114 -20.79 -2.63 6.61
N PHE A 115 -20.43 -3.66 7.36
CA PHE A 115 -21.38 -4.59 7.98
C PHE A 115 -21.91 -4.11 9.33
N LEU A 116 -21.02 -3.59 10.20
CA LEU A 116 -21.36 -3.17 11.56
C LEU A 116 -21.68 -1.67 11.68
N LYS A 117 -21.59 -0.92 10.57
CA LYS A 117 -21.84 0.54 10.51
C LYS A 117 -21.02 1.34 11.55
N TRP A 118 -19.81 0.89 11.83
CA TRP A 118 -18.92 1.55 12.78
C TRP A 118 -18.56 2.95 12.31
N ASN A 119 -18.26 3.83 13.30
CA ASN A 119 -17.79 5.17 13.00
C ASN A 119 -16.42 5.11 12.31
N ILE A 120 -16.13 6.10 11.46
CA ILE A 120 -14.83 6.19 10.75
C ILE A 120 -13.65 6.25 11.71
N TRP A 121 -13.84 6.89 12.87
CA TRP A 121 -12.81 7.03 13.90
C TRP A 121 -12.49 5.71 14.60
N ASP A 122 -13.51 4.90 14.87
CA ASP A 122 -13.33 3.57 15.46
C ASP A 122 -12.66 2.61 14.48
N CYS A 123 -12.98 2.73 13.18
CA CYS A 123 -12.32 1.98 12.12
C CYS A 123 -10.84 2.40 11.96
N ALA A 124 -10.53 3.70 12.08
CA ALA A 124 -9.16 4.20 12.03
C ALA A 124 -8.35 3.71 13.24
N ALA A 125 -8.94 3.70 14.43
CA ALA A 125 -8.31 3.13 15.62
C ALA A 125 -8.02 1.63 15.45
N LEU A 126 -8.99 0.87 14.93
CA LEU A 126 -8.82 -0.55 14.64
C LEU A 126 -7.71 -0.79 13.60
N LEU A 127 -7.64 0.06 12.57
CA LEU A 127 -6.58 -0.02 11.56
C LEU A 127 -5.19 0.11 12.19
N LEU A 128 -5.00 1.07 13.09
CA LEU A 128 -3.72 1.25 13.78
C LEU A 128 -3.37 0.04 14.64
N LEU A 129 -4.34 -0.53 15.37
CA LEU A 129 -4.09 -1.73 16.18
C LEU A 129 -3.74 -2.94 15.30
N LEU A 130 -4.40 -3.09 14.16
CA LEU A 130 -4.09 -4.17 13.21
C LEU A 130 -2.74 -3.95 12.50
N ALA A 131 -2.29 -2.70 12.36
CA ALA A 131 -0.97 -2.39 11.79
C ALA A 131 0.17 -2.96 12.63
N ILE A 132 0.00 -3.02 13.97
CA ILE A 132 0.96 -3.70 14.87
C ILE A 132 1.11 -5.16 14.46
N ALA A 133 -0.01 -5.86 14.25
CA ALA A 133 -0.01 -7.26 13.82
C ALA A 133 0.60 -7.42 12.41
N GLY A 134 0.30 -6.50 11.49
CA GLY A 134 0.89 -6.47 10.14
C GLY A 134 2.41 -6.27 10.17
N ASN A 135 2.89 -5.34 10.99
CA ASN A 135 4.32 -5.10 11.20
C ASN A 135 5.01 -6.32 11.80
N TYR A 136 4.39 -6.95 12.80
CA TYR A 136 4.91 -8.19 13.39
C TYR A 136 4.97 -9.33 12.37
N ALA A 137 3.90 -9.55 11.61
CA ALA A 137 3.86 -10.55 10.55
C ALA A 137 4.95 -10.31 9.48
N THR A 138 5.17 -9.05 9.07
CA THR A 138 6.22 -8.69 8.12
C THR A 138 7.60 -9.10 8.64
N ARG A 139 7.91 -8.81 9.91
CA ARG A 139 9.19 -9.18 10.52
C ARG A 139 9.38 -10.69 10.65
N LEU A 140 8.31 -11.44 10.95
CA LEU A 140 8.38 -12.90 10.94
C LEU A 140 8.68 -13.47 9.55
N ILE A 141 8.06 -12.90 8.52
CA ILE A 141 8.25 -13.35 7.13
C ILE A 141 9.66 -13.01 6.63
N THR A 142 10.19 -11.84 7.00
CA THR A 142 11.56 -11.43 6.61
C THR A 142 12.65 -12.15 7.40
N GLY A 143 12.30 -12.89 8.46
CA GLY A 143 13.26 -13.58 9.33
C GLY A 143 13.91 -12.68 10.38
N GLU A 144 13.42 -11.44 10.52
CA GLU A 144 13.84 -10.54 11.59
C GLU A 144 13.15 -10.93 12.90
N TYR A 145 13.80 -11.75 13.71
CA TYR A 145 13.27 -12.16 15.01
C TYR A 145 13.33 -11.00 16.01
N VAL A 146 12.19 -10.40 16.28
CA VAL A 146 12.01 -9.23 17.18
C VAL A 146 12.58 -9.49 18.58
N TRP A 147 12.63 -10.75 19.01
CA TRP A 147 13.02 -11.14 20.38
C TRP A 147 14.51 -11.40 20.58
N ASN A 148 15.29 -11.51 19.49
CA ASN A 148 16.70 -11.87 19.57
C ASN A 148 17.65 -10.68 19.72
N ASP A 149 17.18 -9.44 19.47
CA ASP A 149 17.99 -8.23 19.59
C ASP A 149 17.25 -7.14 20.35
N VAL A 150 17.87 -6.64 21.42
CA VAL A 150 17.32 -5.60 22.31
C VAL A 150 17.02 -4.30 21.55
N LEU A 151 17.85 -3.95 20.54
CA LEU A 151 17.65 -2.76 19.72
C LEU A 151 16.41 -2.89 18.82
N TYR A 152 16.22 -4.04 18.20
CA TYR A 152 15.04 -4.33 17.38
C TYR A 152 13.76 -4.38 18.22
N MET A 153 13.84 -4.95 19.42
CA MET A 153 12.72 -4.99 20.35
C MET A 153 12.32 -3.58 20.81
N ARG A 154 13.28 -2.70 21.12
CA ARG A 154 13.01 -1.29 21.44
C ARG A 154 12.33 -0.56 20.29
N GLY A 155 12.83 -0.72 19.07
CA GLY A 155 12.23 -0.13 17.87
C GLY A 155 10.77 -0.59 17.67
N PHE A 156 10.52 -1.90 17.77
CA PHE A 156 9.17 -2.44 17.64
C PHE A 156 8.22 -1.92 18.72
N ILE A 157 8.65 -1.91 19.99
CA ILE A 157 7.83 -1.42 21.12
C ILE A 157 7.52 0.07 20.95
N SER A 158 8.49 0.89 20.53
CA SER A 158 8.26 2.32 20.32
C SER A 158 7.23 2.59 19.22
N HIS A 159 7.28 1.86 18.10
CA HIS A 159 6.27 1.94 17.05
C HIS A 159 4.90 1.46 17.51
N ALA A 160 4.84 0.31 18.19
CA ALA A 160 3.60 -0.23 18.71
C ALA A 160 2.95 0.71 19.73
N LEU A 161 3.74 1.34 20.61
CA LEU A 161 3.24 2.35 21.54
C LEU A 161 2.65 3.57 20.81
N GLY A 162 3.33 4.06 19.78
CA GLY A 162 2.82 5.15 18.94
C GLY A 162 1.48 4.81 18.29
N GLU A 163 1.35 3.59 17.76
CA GLU A 163 0.11 3.10 17.13
C GLU A 163 -1.02 2.95 18.16
N VAL A 164 -0.73 2.46 19.38
CA VAL A 164 -1.71 2.36 20.46
C VAL A 164 -2.16 3.75 20.93
N ILE A 165 -1.24 4.68 21.12
CA ILE A 165 -1.58 6.06 21.50
C ILE A 165 -2.43 6.71 20.39
N GLY A 166 -2.07 6.55 19.14
CA GLY A 166 -2.85 7.02 17.99
C GLY A 166 -4.26 6.42 17.97
N ALA A 167 -4.39 5.13 18.21
CA ALA A 167 -5.68 4.46 18.28
C ALA A 167 -6.57 5.01 19.41
N LEU A 168 -6.00 5.24 20.59
CA LEU A 168 -6.70 5.85 21.72
C LEU A 168 -7.17 7.27 21.38
N LEU A 169 -6.33 8.08 20.73
CA LEU A 169 -6.70 9.43 20.30
C LEU A 169 -7.87 9.40 19.31
N PHE A 170 -7.85 8.49 18.32
CA PHE A 170 -8.97 8.37 17.38
C PHE A 170 -10.27 7.93 18.08
N CYS A 171 -10.21 7.01 19.03
CA CYS A 171 -11.37 6.64 19.84
C CYS A 171 -11.92 7.81 20.65
N LEU A 172 -11.05 8.63 21.25
CA LEU A 172 -11.46 9.83 22.00
C LEU A 172 -12.12 10.86 21.08
N ILE A 173 -11.52 11.17 19.94
CA ILE A 173 -12.07 12.09 18.95
C ILE A 173 -13.45 11.60 18.46
N GLY A 174 -13.59 10.31 18.22
CA GLY A 174 -14.86 9.70 17.83
C GLY A 174 -15.95 9.88 18.87
N ARG A 175 -15.64 9.71 20.16
CA ARG A 175 -16.56 9.93 21.27
C ARG A 175 -16.94 11.39 21.44
N VAL A 176 -15.96 12.31 21.46
CA VAL A 176 -16.22 13.76 21.59
C VAL A 176 -17.13 14.27 20.45
N LYS A 177 -16.94 13.79 19.22
CA LYS A 177 -17.75 14.19 18.08
C LYS A 177 -19.18 13.64 18.15
N LYS A 178 -19.39 12.53 18.85
CA LYS A 178 -20.72 11.96 19.10
C LYS A 178 -21.49 12.74 20.18
N TRP A 179 -20.79 13.34 21.13
CA TRP A 179 -21.39 14.14 22.22
C TRP A 179 -21.81 15.55 21.78
N ARG A 180 -21.24 16.04 20.67
CA ARG A 180 -21.57 17.36 20.10
C ARG A 180 -22.73 17.34 19.07
N LYS A 181 -23.31 16.19 18.79
CA LYS A 181 -24.50 16.01 17.96
C LYS A 181 -25.71 15.65 18.81
#